data_ad533f987d2ceeb204e3e0cac8836688
#
_entry.id   ad533f987d2ceeb204e3e0cac8836688
#
_cell.length_a   1.000
_cell.length_b   1.000
_cell.length_c   1.000
_cell.angle_alpha   90.00
_cell.angle_beta   90.00
_cell.angle_gamma   90.00
#
_symmetry.space_group_name_H-M   'P 1'
#
loop_
_entity.id
_entity.type
_entity.pdbx_description
1 polymer ?
#
loop_
_entity_poly.entity_id
_entity_poly.type
_entity_poly.pdbx_seq_one_letter_code
_entity_poly.pdbx_strand_id
1 'polypeptide(L)'
;MPCRAGSDPKSPQFRRYLTQNQFYATFGATDADYQALRSWAEANGFVIRATYPNKLLLSVTGTAAQIERALYTNLVFRKRQDGSNFVAVDREPSLDLNVPILHISGFTDYMLPHSLAVNGTGGGGTSYRAADLRDAYLGVGSNCQNLDGSG
;
A
#
# COMPACT_ATOMS: atom_id res chain seq x y z
N MET A 1 6.44 -6.50 28.16
CA MET A 1 5.72 -5.64 27.19
C MET A 1 6.37 -4.24 27.23
N PRO A 2 7.20 -3.86 26.26
CA PRO A 2 7.96 -2.59 26.32
C PRO A 2 7.15 -1.33 25.95
N CYS A 3 5.91 -1.47 25.46
CA CYS A 3 5.13 -0.32 24.96
C CYS A 3 4.63 0.66 26.02
N ARG A 4 4.63 0.30 27.30
CA ARG A 4 4.15 1.21 28.38
C ARG A 4 5.20 2.20 28.87
N ALA A 5 6.49 1.87 28.76
CA ALA A 5 7.55 2.73 29.30
C ALA A 5 7.69 4.08 28.58
N GLY A 6 7.41 4.12 27.27
CA GLY A 6 7.45 5.36 26.48
C GLY A 6 6.26 6.30 26.70
N SER A 7 5.14 5.79 27.22
CA SER A 7 3.90 6.55 27.47
C SER A 7 3.76 7.03 28.92
N ASP A 8 4.57 6.51 29.84
CA ASP A 8 4.54 6.90 31.25
C ASP A 8 5.43 8.14 31.48
N PRO A 9 4.86 9.30 31.88
CA PRO A 9 5.64 10.52 32.18
C PRO A 9 6.72 10.35 33.23
N LYS A 10 6.58 9.35 34.09
CA LYS A 10 7.55 9.06 35.17
C LYS A 10 8.67 8.13 34.75
N SER A 11 8.58 7.57 33.57
CA SER A 11 9.60 6.67 33.01
C SER A 11 10.80 7.46 32.48
N PRO A 12 12.05 7.04 32.75
CA PRO A 12 13.24 7.62 32.12
C PRO A 12 13.23 7.43 30.58
N GLN A 13 12.35 6.59 30.06
CA GLN A 13 12.15 6.36 28.61
C GLN A 13 10.97 7.13 28.04
N PHE A 14 10.35 8.03 28.81
CA PHE A 14 9.23 8.84 28.36
C PHE A 14 9.59 9.65 27.10
N ARG A 15 8.80 9.48 26.04
CA ARG A 15 9.00 10.12 24.73
C ARG A 15 10.37 9.83 24.06
N ARG A 16 11.11 8.84 24.52
CA ARG A 16 12.29 8.34 23.80
C ARG A 16 11.84 7.35 22.72
N TYR A 17 11.50 7.87 21.58
CA TYR A 17 11.13 7.06 20.42
C TYR A 17 12.39 6.56 19.73
N LEU A 18 12.30 5.36 19.17
CA LEU A 18 13.36 4.82 18.32
C LEU A 18 13.45 5.67 17.05
N THR A 19 14.66 5.92 16.59
CA THR A 19 14.86 6.41 15.23
C THR A 19 14.44 5.35 14.23
N GLN A 20 14.16 5.75 12.99
CA GLN A 20 13.79 4.83 11.92
C GLN A 20 14.81 3.67 11.76
N ASN A 21 16.10 3.99 11.80
CA ASN A 21 17.16 2.98 11.68
C ASN A 21 17.19 2.03 12.88
N GLN A 22 17.00 2.54 14.11
CA GLN A 22 16.91 1.69 15.30
C GLN A 22 15.69 0.78 15.25
N PHE A 23 14.56 1.29 14.78
CA PHE A 23 13.36 0.48 14.59
C PHE A 23 13.60 -0.66 13.61
N TYR A 24 14.19 -0.38 12.45
CA TYR A 24 14.51 -1.41 11.46
C TYR A 24 15.53 -2.42 11.96
N ALA A 25 16.53 -1.99 12.71
CA ALA A 25 17.53 -2.89 13.28
C ALA A 25 16.93 -3.83 14.34
N THR A 26 15.87 -3.38 15.03
CA THR A 26 15.27 -4.16 16.13
C THR A 26 14.11 -5.05 15.65
N PHE A 27 13.30 -4.57 14.71
CA PHE A 27 12.04 -5.20 14.29
C PHE A 27 12.02 -5.59 12.81
N GLY A 28 13.01 -5.19 12.03
CA GLY A 28 13.12 -5.54 10.61
C GLY A 28 13.52 -7.01 10.41
N ALA A 29 13.33 -7.49 9.19
CA ALA A 29 13.85 -8.79 8.78
C ALA A 29 15.38 -8.81 8.83
N THR A 30 15.95 -9.97 9.11
CA THR A 30 17.40 -10.14 9.06
C THR A 30 17.90 -10.03 7.61
N ASP A 31 19.17 -9.66 7.42
CA ASP A 31 19.78 -9.65 6.09
C ASP A 31 19.73 -11.03 5.44
N ALA A 32 19.95 -12.07 6.24
CA ALA A 32 19.92 -13.45 5.78
C ALA A 32 18.55 -13.87 5.25
N ASP A 33 17.48 -13.56 6.00
CA ASP A 33 16.10 -13.89 5.61
C ASP A 33 15.69 -13.13 4.36
N TYR A 34 16.03 -11.83 4.29
CA TYR A 34 15.71 -11.01 3.13
C TYR A 34 16.44 -11.47 1.86
N GLN A 35 17.71 -11.85 1.98
CA GLN A 35 18.48 -12.41 0.87
C GLN A 35 17.96 -13.80 0.46
N ALA A 36 17.58 -14.64 1.42
CA ALA A 36 16.98 -15.94 1.13
C ALA A 36 15.66 -15.78 0.35
N LEU A 37 14.80 -14.85 0.75
CA LEU A 37 13.56 -14.53 0.03
C LEU A 37 13.84 -14.03 -1.39
N ARG A 38 14.83 -13.15 -1.53
CA ARG A 38 15.24 -12.61 -2.82
C ARG A 38 15.76 -13.72 -3.75
N SER A 39 16.65 -14.56 -3.26
CA SER A 39 17.21 -15.68 -4.02
C SER A 39 16.13 -16.69 -4.42
N TRP A 40 15.18 -16.96 -3.52
CA TRP A 40 14.03 -17.79 -3.81
C TRP A 40 13.17 -17.20 -4.94
N ALA A 41 12.90 -15.91 -4.91
CA ALA A 41 12.13 -15.24 -5.96
C ALA A 41 12.84 -15.33 -7.32
N GLU A 42 14.14 -15.05 -7.37
CA GLU A 42 14.95 -15.15 -8.58
C GLU A 42 15.00 -16.60 -9.11
N ALA A 43 15.17 -17.59 -8.23
CA ALA A 43 15.19 -19.01 -8.60
C ALA A 43 13.85 -19.50 -9.18
N ASN A 44 12.73 -18.93 -8.75
CA ASN A 44 11.40 -19.20 -9.31
C ASN A 44 11.07 -18.37 -10.55
N GLY A 45 12.01 -17.57 -11.04
CA GLY A 45 11.88 -16.80 -12.29
C GLY A 45 11.14 -15.48 -12.11
N PHE A 46 10.92 -15.01 -10.88
CA PHE A 46 10.37 -13.68 -10.65
C PHE A 46 11.39 -12.58 -10.93
N VAL A 47 10.91 -11.48 -11.45
CA VAL A 47 11.71 -10.27 -11.63
C VAL A 47 11.51 -9.35 -10.42
N ILE A 48 12.60 -9.00 -9.74
CA ILE A 48 12.55 -8.07 -8.62
C ILE A 48 12.32 -6.66 -9.17
N ARG A 49 11.23 -6.04 -8.75
CA ARG A 49 10.83 -4.69 -9.16
C ARG A 49 11.35 -3.62 -8.20
N ALA A 50 11.23 -3.89 -6.91
CA ALA A 50 11.70 -2.96 -5.90
C ALA A 50 12.16 -3.71 -4.64
N THR A 51 13.18 -3.16 -4.02
CA THR A 51 13.65 -3.51 -2.69
C THR A 51 13.62 -2.27 -1.81
N TYR A 52 13.43 -2.46 -0.52
CA TYR A 52 13.28 -1.36 0.41
C TYR A 52 14.35 -1.44 1.51
N PRO A 53 14.94 -0.31 1.92
CA PRO A 53 16.00 -0.29 2.94
C PRO A 53 15.58 -0.89 4.29
N ASN A 54 14.29 -0.84 4.59
CA ASN A 54 13.72 -1.42 5.81
C ASN A 54 13.56 -2.94 5.75
N LYS A 55 13.79 -3.58 4.60
CA LYS A 55 13.68 -5.03 4.38
C LYS A 55 12.33 -5.66 4.77
N LEU A 56 11.29 -4.84 4.86
CA LEU A 56 9.94 -5.28 5.23
C LEU A 56 9.09 -5.65 4.01
N LEU A 57 9.53 -5.27 2.83
CA LEU A 57 8.79 -5.49 1.60
C LEU A 57 9.75 -5.86 0.46
N LEU A 58 9.34 -6.86 -0.32
CA LEU A 58 9.96 -7.22 -1.60
C LEU A 58 8.87 -7.16 -2.67
N SER A 59 9.06 -6.34 -3.70
CA SER A 59 8.15 -6.26 -4.83
C SER A 59 8.69 -7.07 -5.99
N VAL A 60 7.90 -8.03 -6.47
CA VAL A 60 8.28 -8.91 -7.57
C VAL A 60 7.21 -8.94 -8.66
N THR A 61 7.60 -9.30 -9.87
CA THR A 61 6.70 -9.52 -11.00
C THR A 61 6.99 -10.87 -11.61
N GLY A 62 5.93 -11.57 -11.97
CA GLY A 62 6.01 -12.87 -12.65
C GLY A 62 4.79 -13.12 -13.53
N THR A 63 4.85 -14.15 -14.34
CA THR A 63 3.70 -14.65 -15.08
C THR A 63 2.74 -15.40 -14.16
N ALA A 64 1.47 -15.53 -14.57
CA ALA A 64 0.48 -16.33 -13.84
C ALA A 64 0.99 -17.74 -13.55
N ALA A 65 1.54 -18.42 -14.53
CA ALA A 65 2.09 -19.78 -14.39
C ALA A 65 3.26 -19.87 -13.39
N GLN A 66 4.10 -18.80 -13.29
CA GLN A 66 5.16 -18.74 -12.27
C GLN A 66 4.58 -18.56 -10.88
N ILE A 67 3.59 -17.68 -10.74
CA ILE A 67 2.89 -17.43 -9.47
C ILE A 67 2.23 -18.71 -8.97
N GLU A 68 1.44 -19.36 -9.81
CA GLU A 68 0.71 -20.59 -9.48
C GLU A 68 1.64 -21.71 -9.01
N ARG A 69 2.73 -21.91 -9.75
CA ARG A 69 3.72 -22.93 -9.44
C ARG A 69 4.51 -22.63 -8.16
N ALA A 70 4.99 -21.39 -8.01
CA ALA A 70 5.89 -21.03 -6.92
C ALA A 70 5.16 -20.83 -5.59
N LEU A 71 3.87 -20.48 -5.64
CA LEU A 71 3.07 -20.17 -4.46
C LEU A 71 1.98 -21.21 -4.16
N TYR A 72 1.97 -22.31 -4.89
CA TYR A 72 1.04 -23.44 -4.70
C TYR A 72 -0.44 -23.02 -4.69
N THR A 73 -0.79 -22.08 -5.54
CA THR A 73 -2.15 -21.55 -5.68
C THR A 73 -2.54 -21.48 -7.16
N ASN A 74 -3.83 -21.29 -7.48
CA ASN A 74 -4.26 -21.04 -8.84
C ASN A 74 -4.95 -19.68 -8.93
N LEU A 75 -4.72 -18.97 -10.01
CA LEU A 75 -5.39 -17.73 -10.34
C LEU A 75 -6.70 -18.06 -11.07
N VAL A 76 -7.83 -17.65 -10.51
CA VAL A 76 -9.15 -17.95 -11.02
C VAL A 76 -9.94 -16.68 -11.27
N PHE A 77 -10.78 -16.70 -12.31
CA PHE A 77 -11.76 -15.64 -12.53
C PHE A 77 -12.99 -15.84 -11.64
N ARG A 78 -13.38 -14.80 -10.96
CA ARG A 78 -14.61 -14.74 -10.16
C ARG A 78 -15.49 -13.58 -10.65
N LYS A 79 -16.79 -13.65 -10.34
CA LYS A 79 -17.74 -12.60 -10.70
C LYS A 79 -17.98 -11.65 -9.54
N ARG A 80 -18.01 -10.34 -9.84
CA ARG A 80 -18.52 -9.32 -8.93
C ARG A 80 -20.05 -9.30 -8.94
N GLN A 81 -20.64 -8.55 -8.03
CA GLN A 81 -22.09 -8.37 -7.97
C GLN A 81 -22.67 -7.68 -9.20
N ASP A 82 -21.89 -6.83 -9.87
CA ASP A 82 -22.23 -6.17 -11.14
C ASP A 82 -22.10 -7.06 -12.38
N GLY A 83 -21.70 -8.33 -12.20
CA GLY A 83 -21.49 -9.28 -13.27
C GLY A 83 -20.10 -9.23 -13.93
N SER A 84 -19.28 -8.23 -13.63
CA SER A 84 -17.90 -8.16 -14.14
C SER A 84 -17.01 -9.26 -13.54
N ASN A 85 -15.97 -9.63 -14.26
CA ASN A 85 -15.00 -10.60 -13.76
C ASN A 85 -13.87 -9.90 -13.01
N PHE A 86 -13.30 -10.61 -12.04
CA PHE A 86 -12.05 -10.23 -11.38
C PHE A 86 -11.18 -11.47 -11.15
N VAL A 87 -9.89 -11.24 -11.01
CA VAL A 87 -8.92 -12.30 -10.69
C VAL A 87 -8.81 -12.44 -9.17
N ALA A 88 -8.72 -13.67 -8.71
CA ALA A 88 -8.43 -13.99 -7.31
C ALA A 88 -7.66 -15.31 -7.24
N VAL A 89 -7.10 -15.61 -6.09
CA VAL A 89 -6.52 -16.93 -5.80
C VAL A 89 -7.61 -17.88 -5.32
N ASP A 90 -7.46 -19.18 -5.62
CA ASP A 90 -8.38 -20.23 -5.18
C ASP A 90 -8.13 -20.63 -3.72
N ARG A 91 -6.91 -20.48 -3.25
CA ARG A 91 -6.44 -20.81 -1.90
C ARG A 91 -5.37 -19.82 -1.45
N GLU A 92 -5.11 -19.78 -0.17
CA GLU A 92 -4.06 -18.93 0.39
C GLU A 92 -2.69 -19.33 -0.18
N PRO A 93 -1.91 -18.35 -0.71
CA PRO A 93 -0.58 -18.61 -1.24
C PRO A 93 0.36 -19.11 -0.15
N SER A 94 1.17 -20.09 -0.47
CA SER A 94 2.23 -20.63 0.38
C SER A 94 3.52 -20.73 -0.41
N LEU A 95 4.64 -20.76 0.26
CA LEU A 95 5.93 -20.91 -0.39
C LEU A 95 6.82 -21.87 0.39
N ASP A 96 7.69 -22.56 -0.34
CA ASP A 96 8.66 -23.49 0.22
C ASP A 96 9.95 -22.72 0.61
N LEU A 97 9.83 -21.97 1.70
CA LEU A 97 10.93 -21.18 2.26
C LEU A 97 10.73 -21.01 3.76
N ASN A 98 11.75 -21.34 4.54
CA ASN A 98 11.72 -21.20 6.00
C ASN A 98 12.13 -19.78 6.43
N VAL A 99 11.30 -18.78 6.06
CA VAL A 99 11.47 -17.38 6.46
C VAL A 99 10.14 -16.87 6.97
N PRO A 100 10.10 -16.04 8.01
CA PRO A 100 8.86 -15.46 8.49
C PRO A 100 8.31 -14.45 7.48
N ILE A 101 7.24 -14.82 6.78
CA ILE A 101 6.51 -13.94 5.86
C ILE A 101 5.14 -13.68 6.47
N LEU A 102 4.84 -12.40 6.67
CA LEU A 102 3.59 -11.98 7.28
C LEU A 102 2.43 -12.07 6.30
N HIS A 103 2.64 -11.66 5.05
CA HIS A 103 1.58 -11.57 4.05
C HIS A 103 2.14 -11.53 2.63
N ILE A 104 1.41 -12.13 1.69
CA ILE A 104 1.66 -12.06 0.25
C ILE A 104 0.43 -11.46 -0.42
N SER A 105 0.59 -10.41 -1.22
CA SER A 105 -0.51 -9.68 -1.84
C SER A 105 -0.27 -9.40 -3.32
N GLY A 106 -1.29 -8.86 -4.00
CA GLY A 106 -1.22 -8.49 -5.40
C GLY A 106 -1.88 -9.47 -6.37
N PHE A 107 -2.64 -10.45 -5.86
CA PHE A 107 -3.28 -11.50 -6.67
C PHE A 107 -4.72 -11.19 -7.06
N THR A 108 -5.27 -10.07 -6.63
CA THR A 108 -6.65 -9.71 -6.92
C THR A 108 -6.77 -8.28 -7.41
N ASP A 109 -7.60 -8.09 -8.39
CA ASP A 109 -8.02 -6.81 -8.92
C ASP A 109 -9.46 -6.44 -8.48
N TYR A 110 -9.97 -7.11 -7.42
CA TYR A 110 -11.32 -6.88 -6.93
C TYR A 110 -11.56 -5.42 -6.52
N MET A 111 -10.59 -4.82 -5.82
CA MET A 111 -10.66 -3.45 -5.33
C MET A 111 -9.57 -2.58 -5.97
N LEU A 112 -9.53 -2.53 -7.29
CA LEU A 112 -8.68 -1.55 -7.95
C LEU A 112 -9.22 -0.14 -7.67
N PRO A 113 -8.35 0.80 -7.27
CA PRO A 113 -8.76 2.19 -7.14
C PRO A 113 -9.22 2.72 -8.50
N HIS A 114 -10.46 3.18 -8.57
CA HIS A 114 -10.96 3.90 -9.73
C HIS A 114 -10.81 5.39 -9.47
N SER A 115 -10.34 6.13 -10.47
CA SER A 115 -10.37 7.58 -10.40
C SER A 115 -11.84 8.04 -10.37
N LEU A 116 -12.24 8.65 -9.26
CA LEU A 116 -13.53 9.33 -9.15
C LEU A 116 -13.48 10.73 -9.77
N ALA A 117 -12.32 11.14 -10.34
CA ALA A 117 -12.21 12.38 -11.08
C ALA A 117 -13.03 12.27 -12.37
N VAL A 118 -14.24 12.76 -12.33
CA VAL A 118 -15.03 13.00 -13.54
C VAL A 118 -14.48 14.29 -14.17
N ASN A 119 -14.11 14.24 -15.46
CA ASN A 119 -13.81 15.44 -16.23
C ASN A 119 -15.09 16.26 -16.42
N GLY A 120 -15.60 16.84 -15.33
CA GLY A 120 -16.74 17.75 -15.37
C GLY A 120 -16.29 19.11 -15.87
N THR A 121 -16.89 19.60 -16.91
CA THR A 121 -16.99 21.04 -17.19
C THR A 121 -17.78 21.63 -16.04
N GLY A 122 -17.15 22.51 -15.23
CA GLY A 122 -17.76 23.12 -14.04
C GLY A 122 -19.20 23.52 -14.24
N GLY A 123 -20.04 23.25 -13.22
CA GLY A 123 -21.46 23.57 -13.24
C GLY A 123 -22.35 22.32 -13.31
N GLY A 124 -22.57 21.60 -12.18
CA GLY A 124 -23.57 20.53 -12.04
C GLY A 124 -23.03 19.10 -12.06
N GLY A 125 -21.73 18.86 -12.11
CA GLY A 125 -21.13 17.54 -11.98
C GLY A 125 -20.67 17.25 -10.55
N THR A 126 -20.48 15.96 -10.22
CA THR A 126 -20.07 15.46 -8.89
C THR A 126 -18.59 15.70 -8.53
N SER A 127 -17.85 16.48 -9.31
CA SER A 127 -16.46 16.83 -9.03
C SER A 127 -16.26 18.35 -9.04
N TYR A 128 -15.61 18.84 -8.01
CA TYR A 128 -15.25 20.25 -7.87
C TYR A 128 -13.89 20.52 -8.51
N ARG A 129 -13.77 21.62 -9.24
CA ARG A 129 -12.50 22.14 -9.75
C ARG A 129 -11.84 23.05 -8.71
N ALA A 130 -10.57 23.32 -8.88
CA ALA A 130 -9.86 24.30 -8.06
C ALA A 130 -10.54 25.68 -8.06
N ALA A 131 -11.17 26.06 -9.18
CA ALA A 131 -11.95 27.28 -9.27
C ALA A 131 -13.20 27.23 -8.37
N ASP A 132 -13.95 26.12 -8.39
CA ASP A 132 -15.14 25.94 -7.56
C ASP A 132 -14.80 25.98 -6.06
N LEU A 133 -13.67 25.36 -5.68
CA LEU A 133 -13.15 25.41 -4.31
C LEU A 133 -12.75 26.84 -3.94
N ARG A 134 -12.05 27.54 -4.83
CA ARG A 134 -11.67 28.95 -4.60
C ARG A 134 -12.93 29.80 -4.43
N ASP A 135 -13.92 29.65 -5.30
CA ASP A 135 -15.17 30.43 -5.26
C ASP A 135 -15.96 30.13 -3.99
N ALA A 136 -15.95 28.86 -3.51
CA ALA A 136 -16.62 28.46 -2.28
C ALA A 136 -15.92 28.96 -1.00
N TYR A 137 -14.59 28.95 -0.98
CA TYR A 137 -13.80 29.24 0.23
C TYR A 137 -13.22 30.67 0.25
N LEU A 138 -12.93 31.26 -0.89
CA LEU A 138 -12.43 32.65 -0.99
C LEU A 138 -13.53 33.67 -1.27
N GLY A 139 -14.78 33.20 -1.41
CA GLY A 139 -15.93 34.08 -1.45
C GLY A 139 -16.00 34.99 -2.68
N VAL A 140 -15.69 34.46 -3.87
CA VAL A 140 -15.88 35.18 -5.14
C VAL A 140 -17.36 35.02 -5.56
N GLY A 141 -18.25 35.50 -4.74
CA GLY A 141 -19.68 35.55 -5.00
C GLY A 141 -20.22 36.91 -4.61
N SER A 142 -21.44 37.22 -5.04
CA SER A 142 -22.08 38.53 -4.80
C SER A 142 -22.22 38.96 -3.33
N ASN A 143 -21.91 38.08 -2.38
CA ASN A 143 -21.98 38.32 -0.94
C ASN A 143 -20.61 38.32 -0.22
N CYS A 144 -19.51 38.09 -0.92
CA CYS A 144 -18.18 38.07 -0.32
C CYS A 144 -17.26 38.97 -1.17
N GLN A 145 -17.03 40.18 -0.70
CA GLN A 145 -16.17 41.13 -1.41
C GLN A 145 -14.71 40.68 -1.31
N ASN A 146 -14.15 40.29 -2.46
CA ASN A 146 -12.71 40.24 -2.75
C ASN A 146 -11.79 39.69 -1.64
N LEU A 147 -12.06 38.51 -1.15
CA LEU A 147 -11.06 37.74 -0.38
C LEU A 147 -10.18 36.99 -1.37
N ASP A 148 -9.18 37.64 -1.91
CA ASP A 148 -8.22 37.07 -2.87
C ASP A 148 -6.99 36.43 -2.20
N GLY A 149 -6.98 36.44 -0.87
CA GLY A 149 -5.87 35.90 -0.09
C GLY A 149 -4.63 36.79 -0.04
N SER A 150 -4.70 38.03 -0.56
CA SER A 150 -3.68 39.04 -0.39
C SER A 150 -3.94 39.77 0.93
N GLY A 151 -3.31 39.30 2.00
CA GLY A 151 -3.30 39.93 3.31
C GLY A 151 -1.91 40.40 3.65
#